data_f0697e6978e709620979f9a744aa3799
#
_entry.id   f0697e6978e709620979f9a744aa3799
#
_cell.length_a   1.000
_cell.length_b   1.000
_cell.length_c   1.000
_cell.angle_alpha   90.00
_cell.angle_beta   90.00
_cell.angle_gamma   90.00
#
_symmetry.space_group_name_H-M   'P 1'
#
loop_
_entity.id
_entity.type
_entity.pdbx_description
1 polymer ?
#
loop_
_entity_poly.entity_id
_entity_poly.type
_entity_poly.pdbx_seq_one_letter_code
_entity_poly.pdbx_strand_id
1 'polypeptide(L)' 'MLIPNDPAMLLSYVNTKLRDEYDDLDKLCDDLDISREELEKKLGSINYAYDEKLNKFC' A
#
# COMPACT_ATOMS: atom_id res chain seq x y z
N MET A 1 -9.67 4.20 11.44
CA MET A 1 -8.60 5.03 10.87
C MET A 1 -8.93 5.40 9.44
N LEU A 2 -8.75 6.65 9.07
CA LEU A 2 -9.01 7.10 7.71
C LEU A 2 -7.80 6.85 6.82
N ILE A 3 -8.02 6.13 5.72
CA ILE A 3 -6.97 5.87 4.75
C ILE A 3 -7.11 6.91 3.62
N PRO A 4 -6.02 7.58 3.22
CA PRO A 4 -6.11 8.59 2.17
C PRO A 4 -6.66 8.03 0.85
N ASN A 5 -7.52 8.79 0.19
CA ASN A 5 -8.04 8.41 -1.13
C ASN A 5 -7.16 8.92 -2.27
N ASP A 6 -6.39 9.98 -2.02
CA ASP A 6 -5.47 10.51 -3.02
C ASP A 6 -4.34 9.50 -3.25
N PRO A 7 -4.11 9.04 -4.49
CA PRO A 7 -3.08 8.04 -4.75
C PRO A 7 -1.69 8.42 -4.24
N ALA A 8 -1.30 9.68 -4.36
CA ALA A 8 0.02 10.12 -3.89
C ALA A 8 0.13 10.04 -2.37
N MET A 9 -0.90 10.47 -1.66
CA MET A 9 -0.94 10.39 -0.20
C MET A 9 -1.07 8.95 0.26
N LEU A 10 -1.85 8.15 -0.45
CA LEU A 10 -2.01 6.73 -0.16
C LEU A 10 -0.68 5.99 -0.31
N LEU A 11 0.09 6.32 -1.34
CA LEU A 11 1.41 5.74 -1.55
C LEU A 11 2.31 5.97 -0.35
N SER A 12 2.39 7.21 0.11
CA SER A 12 3.22 7.57 1.25
C SER A 12 2.76 6.83 2.52
N TYR A 13 1.46 6.80 2.74
CA TYR A 13 0.88 6.11 3.89
C TYR A 13 1.21 4.62 3.88
N VAL A 14 0.96 3.96 2.75
CA VAL A 14 1.18 2.52 2.63
C VAL A 14 2.65 2.17 2.75
N ASN A 15 3.54 2.91 2.10
CA ASN A 15 4.96 2.63 2.18
C ASN A 15 5.52 2.82 3.59
N THR A 16 5.03 3.82 4.31
CA THR A 16 5.42 4.03 5.70
C THR A 16 4.99 2.85 6.57
N LYS A 17 3.77 2.36 6.37
CA LYS A 17 3.26 1.22 7.13
C LYS A 17 4.03 -0.06 6.80
N LEU A 18 4.34 -0.30 5.53
CA LEU A 18 5.12 -1.45 5.13
C LEU A 18 6.53 -1.42 5.70
N ARG A 19 7.11 -0.22 5.80
CA ARG A 19 8.44 -0.08 6.37
C ARG A 19 8.46 -0.34 7.87
N ASP A 20 7.45 0.16 8.59
CA ASP A 20 7.49 0.20 10.05
C ASP A 20 6.65 -0.87 10.74
N GLU A 21 5.57 -1.36 10.12
CA GLU A 21 4.59 -2.18 10.83
C GLU A 21 4.26 -3.53 10.18
N TYR A 22 4.40 -3.68 8.87
CA TYR A 22 3.99 -4.90 8.17
C TYR A 22 5.11 -5.47 7.34
N ASP A 23 5.26 -6.80 7.40
CA ASP A 23 6.31 -7.51 6.67
C ASP A 23 5.99 -7.72 5.20
N ASP A 24 4.70 -7.64 4.85
CA ASP A 24 4.27 -7.80 3.47
C ASP A 24 2.92 -7.09 3.24
N LEU A 25 2.56 -6.98 1.96
CA LEU A 25 1.33 -6.27 1.58
C LEU A 25 0.08 -7.01 2.03
N ASP A 26 0.09 -8.33 2.02
CA ASP A 26 -1.08 -9.10 2.43
C ASP A 26 -1.40 -8.85 3.90
N LYS A 27 -0.39 -8.77 4.75
CA LYS A 27 -0.59 -8.47 6.17
C LYS A 27 -1.16 -7.09 6.38
N LEU A 28 -0.64 -6.11 5.63
CA LEU A 28 -1.16 -4.74 5.71
C LEU A 28 -2.62 -4.70 5.31
N CYS A 29 -2.97 -5.29 4.19
CA CYS A 29 -4.35 -5.27 3.70
C CYS A 29 -5.30 -6.00 4.64
N ASP A 30 -4.87 -7.12 5.21
CA ASP A 30 -5.68 -7.89 6.15
C ASP A 30 -5.96 -7.09 7.42
N ASP A 31 -4.93 -6.47 7.98
CA ASP A 31 -5.06 -5.72 9.23
C ASP A 31 -5.88 -4.43 9.06
N LEU A 32 -5.72 -3.75 7.95
CA LEU A 32 -6.44 -2.51 7.67
C LEU A 32 -7.79 -2.74 7.00
N ASP A 33 -8.12 -4.00 6.73
CA ASP A 33 -9.38 -4.39 6.10
C ASP A 33 -9.60 -3.68 4.76
N ILE A 34 -8.56 -3.68 3.91
CA ILE A 34 -8.64 -3.12 2.57
C ILE A 34 -8.31 -4.19 1.53
N SER A 35 -8.88 -4.04 0.33
CA SER A 35 -8.62 -4.97 -0.75
C SER A 35 -7.26 -4.69 -1.37
N ARG A 36 -6.41 -5.73 -1.42
CA ARG A 36 -5.10 -5.63 -2.08
C ARG A 36 -5.27 -5.23 -3.54
N GLU A 37 -6.26 -5.83 -4.21
CA GLU A 37 -6.54 -5.55 -5.61
C GLU A 37 -6.88 -4.08 -5.83
N GLU A 38 -7.74 -3.52 -4.98
CA GLU A 38 -8.10 -2.11 -5.08
C GLU A 38 -6.90 -1.20 -4.80
N LEU A 39 -6.10 -1.57 -3.80
CA LEU A 39 -4.91 -0.80 -3.44
C LEU A 39 -3.92 -0.77 -4.60
N GLU A 40 -3.65 -1.93 -5.19
CA GLU A 40 -2.74 -2.03 -6.33
C GLU A 40 -3.26 -1.25 -7.53
N LYS A 41 -4.58 -1.27 -7.74
CA LYS A 41 -5.20 -0.52 -8.82
C LYS A 41 -5.05 0.99 -8.62
N LYS A 42 -5.30 1.47 -7.41
CA LYS A 42 -5.17 2.90 -7.11
C LYS A 42 -3.73 3.39 -7.28
N LEU A 43 -2.77 2.65 -6.76
CA LEU A 43 -1.37 3.03 -6.87
C LEU A 43 -0.84 2.82 -8.28
N GLY A 44 -1.40 1.85 -9.01
CA GLY A 44 -1.10 1.65 -10.42
C GLY A 44 -1.50 2.84 -11.28
N SER A 45 -2.52 3.60 -10.85
CA SER A 45 -2.95 4.78 -11.60
C SER A 45 -1.90 5.88 -11.64
N ILE A 46 -0.92 5.84 -10.75
CA ILE A 46 0.21 6.76 -10.74
C ILE A 46 1.52 6.02 -11.04
N ASN A 47 1.42 4.86 -11.68
CA ASN A 47 2.54 4.06 -12.16
C ASN A 47 3.40 3.44 -11.05
N TYR A 48 2.79 3.11 -9.93
CA TYR A 48 3.47 2.40 -8.85
C TYR A 48 2.98 0.97 -8.74
N ALA A 49 3.91 0.04 -8.50
CA ALA A 49 3.59 -1.37 -8.30
C ALA A 49 4.32 -1.88 -7.07
N TYR A 50 3.72 -2.88 -6.41
CA TYR A 50 4.33 -3.46 -5.23
C TYR A 50 5.55 -4.32 -5.58
N ASP A 51 6.66 -4.07 -4.92
CA ASP A 51 7.88 -4.87 -5.04
C ASP A 51 8.04 -5.71 -3.78
N GLU A 52 7.90 -7.03 -3.92
CA GLU A 52 7.96 -7.96 -2.79
C GLU A 52 9.34 -8.00 -2.15
N LYS A 53 10.38 -7.82 -2.93
CA LYS A 53 11.76 -7.87 -2.42
C LYS A 53 12.07 -6.68 -1.54
N LEU A 54 11.57 -5.51 -1.93
CA LEU A 54 11.79 -4.27 -1.21
C LEU A 54 10.68 -3.99 -0.19
N ASN A 55 9.59 -4.72 -0.26
CA ASN A 55 8.40 -4.53 0.57
C ASN A 55 7.90 -3.10 0.50
N LYS A 56 7.74 -2.58 -0.71
CA LYS A 56 7.23 -1.24 -0.93
C LYS A 56 6.69 -1.09 -2.35
N PHE A 57 5.91 -0.04 -2.56
CA PHE A 57 5.48 0.35 -3.90
C PHE A 57 6.54 1.28 -4.51
N CYS A 58 6.89 1.01 -5.74
CA CYS A 58 7.90 1.81 -6.46
C CYS A 58 7.69 1.81 -7.98
#